data_189ed80a11af7d79bac41a44c461a69a
#
_entry.id   189ed80a11af7d79bac41a44c461a69a
#
_cell.length_a   1.000
_cell.length_b   1.000
_cell.length_c   1.000
_cell.angle_alpha   90.00
_cell.angle_beta   90.00
_cell.angle_gamma   90.00
#
_symmetry.space_group_name_H-M   'P 1'
#
loop_
_entity.id
_entity.type
_entity.pdbx_description
1 polymer ?
#
loop_
_entity_poly.entity_id
_entity_poly.type
_entity_poly.pdbx_seq_one_letter_code
_entity_poly.pdbx_strand_id
1 'polypeptide(L)'
;TLQRRDARIGGTVLGCLLVMAVLSTHPEARTLFVIVALSMGIAHAFALRRYLYTTIAATLAGLLQAHMLLGGGLQPDFAVMERLADTVLGAALAWLFSYVLPSWERNQIPALVRRSVQAQSQHARLALALLEPAQTADVPWRLARREAYDSLSALTQATQRTLAEPRQVRPPLQPLEALQARSYQLLAQLTATKSLLL
;
A
#
# COMPACT_ATOMS: atom_id res chain seq x y z
N THR A 1 5.05 0.23 -1.50
CA THR A 1 5.87 0.89 -1.67
C THR A 1 7.19 0.60 -0.99
N LEU A 2 7.84 1.51 -0.31
CA LEU A 2 9.20 1.33 0.20
C LEU A 2 9.35 0.07 1.07
N GLN A 3 8.41 -0.18 1.96
CA GLN A 3 8.41 -1.35 2.84
C GLN A 3 8.40 -2.70 2.07
N ARG A 4 7.67 -2.78 0.95
CA ARG A 4 7.68 -3.99 0.10
C ARG A 4 8.98 -4.16 -0.64
N ARG A 5 9.62 -3.07 -1.07
CA ARG A 5 10.94 -3.09 -1.69
C ARG A 5 11.99 -3.61 -0.72
N ASP A 6 12.02 -3.05 0.49
CA ASP A 6 13.00 -3.42 1.51
C ASP A 6 12.79 -4.88 1.97
N ALA A 7 11.53 -5.31 2.11
CA ALA A 7 11.20 -6.72 2.37
C ALA A 7 11.61 -7.66 1.21
N ARG A 8 11.53 -7.20 -0.06
CA ARG A 8 11.99 -7.97 -1.21
C ARG A 8 13.50 -8.14 -1.21
N ILE A 9 14.25 -7.06 -1.00
CA ILE A 9 15.72 -7.11 -0.96
C ILE A 9 16.18 -8.01 0.18
N GLY A 10 15.72 -7.74 1.40
CA GLY A 10 16.07 -8.53 2.58
C GLY A 10 15.65 -10.00 2.46
N GLY A 11 14.46 -10.25 1.92
CA GLY A 11 13.96 -11.61 1.70
C GLY A 11 14.77 -12.39 0.64
N THR A 12 15.23 -11.72 -0.43
CA THR A 12 16.09 -12.36 -1.42
C THR A 12 17.46 -12.70 -0.85
N VAL A 13 18.08 -11.78 -0.10
CA VAL A 13 19.37 -12.03 0.55
C VAL A 13 19.28 -13.21 1.52
N LEU A 14 18.26 -13.20 2.41
CA LEU A 14 18.04 -14.31 3.36
C LEU A 14 17.72 -15.62 2.63
N GLY A 15 16.93 -15.59 1.57
CA GLY A 15 16.63 -16.75 0.74
C GLY A 15 17.87 -17.34 0.07
N CYS A 16 18.76 -16.51 -0.46
CA CYS A 16 20.04 -16.93 -1.03
C CYS A 16 20.95 -17.58 0.02
N LEU A 17 21.07 -17.00 1.21
CA LEU A 17 21.85 -17.59 2.32
C LEU A 17 21.29 -18.96 2.71
N LEU A 18 19.98 -19.10 2.79
CA LEU A 18 19.34 -20.39 3.08
C LEU A 18 19.61 -21.43 1.97
N VAL A 19 19.56 -21.04 0.70
CA VAL A 19 19.92 -21.94 -0.41
C VAL A 19 21.35 -22.43 -0.26
N MET A 20 22.30 -21.53 -0.04
CA MET A 20 23.71 -21.91 0.14
C MET A 20 23.87 -22.87 1.33
N ALA A 21 23.22 -22.58 2.46
CA ALA A 21 23.25 -23.45 3.63
C ALA A 21 22.65 -24.84 3.35
N VAL A 22 21.54 -24.91 2.61
CA VAL A 22 20.93 -26.20 2.23
C VAL A 22 21.84 -26.97 1.27
N LEU A 23 22.37 -26.34 0.22
CA LEU A 23 23.20 -27.02 -0.79
C LEU A 23 24.57 -27.42 -0.22
N SER A 24 25.11 -26.73 0.78
CA SER A 24 26.36 -27.12 1.44
C SER A 24 26.28 -28.48 2.17
N THR A 25 25.05 -28.91 2.52
CA THR A 25 24.84 -30.25 3.15
C THR A 25 24.73 -31.38 2.13
N HIS A 26 24.83 -31.10 0.81
CA HIS A 26 24.69 -32.07 -0.28
C HIS A 26 23.45 -32.98 -0.13
N PRO A 27 22.24 -32.43 0.01
CA PRO A 27 21.04 -33.20 0.30
C PRO A 27 20.63 -34.04 -0.91
N GLU A 28 20.01 -35.21 -0.63
CA GLU A 28 19.41 -36.05 -1.66
C GLU A 28 18.28 -35.32 -2.41
N ALA A 29 18.03 -35.70 -3.67
CA ALA A 29 16.96 -35.12 -4.48
C ALA A 29 15.58 -35.15 -3.79
N ARG A 30 15.25 -36.21 -3.04
CA ARG A 30 14.00 -36.32 -2.29
C ARG A 30 13.87 -35.21 -1.23
N THR A 31 14.94 -34.92 -0.50
CA THR A 31 14.97 -33.85 0.50
C THR A 31 14.76 -32.49 -0.14
N LEU A 32 15.40 -32.25 -1.30
CA LEU A 32 15.22 -31.01 -2.07
C LEU A 32 13.76 -30.82 -2.51
N PHE A 33 13.11 -31.89 -3.01
CA PHE A 33 11.68 -31.84 -3.36
C PHE A 33 10.79 -31.45 -2.19
N VAL A 34 11.03 -32.00 -1.00
CA VAL A 34 10.27 -31.68 0.21
C VAL A 34 10.48 -30.21 0.59
N ILE A 35 11.73 -29.74 0.58
CA ILE A 35 12.05 -28.33 0.90
C ILE A 35 11.37 -27.38 -0.10
N VAL A 36 11.41 -27.67 -1.39
CA VAL A 36 10.74 -26.88 -2.43
C VAL A 36 9.23 -26.83 -2.20
N ALA A 37 8.60 -27.99 -1.96
CA ALA A 37 7.14 -28.06 -1.73
C ALA A 37 6.72 -27.26 -0.50
N LEU A 38 7.45 -27.39 0.62
CA LEU A 38 7.20 -26.64 1.84
C LEU A 38 7.39 -25.12 1.63
N SER A 39 8.46 -24.74 0.92
CA SER A 39 8.74 -23.34 0.60
C SER A 39 7.65 -22.73 -0.26
N MET A 40 7.14 -23.44 -1.27
CA MET A 40 6.00 -23.00 -2.08
C MET A 40 4.74 -22.84 -1.24
N GLY A 41 4.45 -23.77 -0.33
CA GLY A 41 3.34 -23.65 0.60
C GLY A 41 3.44 -22.41 1.49
N ILE A 42 4.62 -22.15 2.05
CA ILE A 42 4.89 -20.95 2.85
C ILE A 42 4.74 -19.68 2.01
N ALA A 43 5.29 -19.66 0.79
CA ALA A 43 5.18 -18.50 -0.09
C ALA A 43 3.73 -18.12 -0.36
N HIS A 44 2.86 -19.09 -0.64
CA HIS A 44 1.44 -18.86 -0.88
C HIS A 44 0.67 -18.49 0.40
N ALA A 45 0.95 -19.14 1.53
CA ALA A 45 0.28 -18.87 2.79
C ALA A 45 0.51 -17.42 3.30
N PHE A 46 1.69 -16.88 3.07
CA PHE A 46 2.06 -15.54 3.54
C PHE A 46 2.01 -14.43 2.49
N ALA A 47 1.60 -14.73 1.26
CA ALA A 47 1.60 -13.81 0.12
C ALA A 47 0.89 -12.45 0.40
N LEU A 48 -0.22 -12.47 1.15
CA LEU A 48 -1.01 -11.29 1.47
C LEU A 48 -0.67 -10.65 2.80
N ARG A 49 -0.15 -11.43 3.76
CA ARG A 49 0.03 -10.96 5.14
C ARG A 49 1.43 -10.46 5.45
N ARG A 50 2.47 -11.18 5.02
CA ARG A 50 3.87 -10.88 5.34
C ARG A 50 4.78 -11.13 4.14
N TYR A 51 4.93 -10.11 3.32
CA TYR A 51 5.67 -10.18 2.06
C TYR A 51 7.14 -10.65 2.20
N LEU A 52 7.79 -10.38 3.34
CA LEU A 52 9.17 -10.85 3.61
C LEU A 52 9.26 -12.38 3.57
N TYR A 53 8.37 -13.09 4.27
CA TYR A 53 8.38 -14.57 4.28
C TYR A 53 8.09 -15.15 2.91
N THR A 54 7.17 -14.53 2.17
CA THR A 54 6.89 -14.91 0.78
C THR A 54 8.14 -14.81 -0.08
N THR A 55 8.90 -13.71 0.05
CA THR A 55 10.10 -13.48 -0.76
C THR A 55 11.21 -14.47 -0.42
N ILE A 56 11.45 -14.75 0.87
CA ILE A 56 12.42 -15.75 1.33
C ILE A 56 12.06 -17.11 0.75
N ALA A 57 10.82 -17.55 0.94
CA ALA A 57 10.36 -18.86 0.52
C ALA A 57 10.34 -19.02 -1.00
N ALA A 58 9.93 -17.99 -1.75
CA ALA A 58 9.95 -18.01 -3.20
C ALA A 58 11.38 -18.03 -3.78
N THR A 59 12.32 -17.30 -3.15
CA THR A 59 13.74 -17.35 -3.57
C THR A 59 14.35 -18.72 -3.30
N LEU A 60 14.09 -19.29 -2.12
CA LEU A 60 14.55 -20.64 -1.77
C LEU A 60 14.01 -21.68 -2.75
N ALA A 61 12.70 -21.69 -2.99
CA ALA A 61 12.07 -22.62 -3.91
C ALA A 61 12.61 -22.48 -5.34
N GLY A 62 12.70 -21.25 -5.86
CA GLY A 62 13.12 -20.99 -7.23
C GLY A 62 14.57 -21.41 -7.49
N LEU A 63 15.51 -21.09 -6.59
CA LEU A 63 16.92 -21.46 -6.75
C LEU A 63 17.15 -22.98 -6.58
N LEU A 64 16.49 -23.64 -5.62
CA LEU A 64 16.57 -25.09 -5.46
C LEU A 64 15.97 -25.81 -6.66
N GLN A 65 14.85 -25.31 -7.19
CA GLN A 65 14.22 -25.87 -8.40
C GLN A 65 15.12 -25.71 -9.63
N ALA A 66 15.76 -24.55 -9.81
CA ALA A 66 16.72 -24.34 -10.89
C ALA A 66 17.92 -25.30 -10.77
N HIS A 67 18.47 -25.48 -9.57
CA HIS A 67 19.55 -26.43 -9.29
C HIS A 67 19.16 -27.88 -9.65
N MET A 68 17.95 -28.29 -9.30
CA MET A 68 17.44 -29.64 -9.62
C MET A 68 17.24 -29.84 -11.13
N LEU A 69 16.67 -28.85 -11.83
CA LEU A 69 16.41 -28.92 -13.29
C LEU A 69 17.69 -28.99 -14.11
N LEU A 70 18.76 -28.37 -13.67
CA LEU A 70 20.04 -28.32 -14.35
C LEU A 70 21.01 -29.44 -13.90
N GLY A 71 20.47 -30.44 -13.19
CA GLY A 71 21.21 -31.66 -12.81
C GLY A 71 22.42 -31.40 -11.92
N GLY A 72 22.38 -30.31 -11.10
CA GLY A 72 23.50 -29.92 -10.24
C GLY A 72 24.64 -29.21 -10.97
N GLY A 73 24.54 -28.99 -12.29
CA GLY A 73 25.59 -28.36 -13.09
C GLY A 73 25.74 -26.85 -12.92
N LEU A 74 24.75 -26.18 -12.32
CA LEU A 74 24.91 -24.80 -11.90
C LEU A 74 25.74 -24.72 -10.62
N GLN A 75 26.86 -24.00 -10.70
CA GLN A 75 27.56 -23.62 -9.49
C GLN A 75 26.61 -22.77 -8.64
N PRO A 76 26.30 -23.15 -7.37
CA PRO A 76 25.36 -22.44 -6.53
C PRO A 76 25.67 -20.96 -6.40
N ASP A 77 26.96 -20.62 -6.34
CA ASP A 77 27.45 -19.25 -6.20
C ASP A 77 27.05 -18.37 -7.40
N PHE A 78 27.13 -18.90 -8.62
CA PHE A 78 26.74 -18.15 -9.82
C PHE A 78 25.24 -17.89 -9.87
N ALA A 79 24.41 -18.89 -9.59
CA ALA A 79 22.95 -18.72 -9.56
C ALA A 79 22.49 -17.74 -8.47
N VAL A 80 23.16 -17.75 -7.32
CA VAL A 80 22.90 -16.80 -6.24
C VAL A 80 23.29 -15.38 -6.65
N MET A 81 24.47 -15.20 -7.27
CA MET A 81 24.93 -13.88 -7.74
C MET A 81 24.02 -13.32 -8.83
N GLU A 82 23.60 -14.13 -9.79
CA GLU A 82 22.62 -13.73 -10.81
C GLU A 82 21.31 -13.27 -10.17
N ARG A 83 20.77 -14.02 -9.21
CA ARG A 83 19.53 -13.67 -8.51
C ARG A 83 19.64 -12.37 -7.69
N LEU A 84 20.78 -12.15 -7.07
CA LEU A 84 21.05 -10.89 -6.35
C LEU A 84 21.17 -9.72 -7.33
N ALA A 85 21.87 -9.88 -8.43
CA ALA A 85 22.00 -8.86 -9.48
C ALA A 85 20.63 -8.47 -10.05
N ASP A 86 19.78 -9.43 -10.39
CA ASP A 86 18.39 -9.20 -10.84
C ASP A 86 17.57 -8.44 -9.81
N THR A 87 17.74 -8.79 -8.54
CA THR A 87 17.00 -8.13 -7.46
C THR A 87 17.46 -6.68 -7.29
N VAL A 88 18.75 -6.42 -7.34
CA VAL A 88 19.33 -5.07 -7.27
C VAL A 88 18.90 -4.25 -8.49
N LEU A 89 19.00 -4.83 -9.69
CA LEU A 89 18.58 -4.17 -10.93
C LEU A 89 17.08 -3.83 -10.90
N GLY A 90 16.24 -4.79 -10.52
CA GLY A 90 14.80 -4.58 -10.39
C GLY A 90 14.45 -3.52 -9.32
N ALA A 91 15.18 -3.49 -8.21
CA ALA A 91 15.01 -2.46 -7.18
C ALA A 91 15.47 -1.08 -7.65
N ALA A 92 16.58 -1.01 -8.38
CA ALA A 92 17.10 0.24 -8.95
C ALA A 92 16.15 0.79 -10.02
N LEU A 93 15.63 -0.04 -10.92
CA LEU A 93 14.63 0.35 -11.91
C LEU A 93 13.34 0.83 -11.25
N ALA A 94 12.82 0.10 -10.26
CA ALA A 94 11.62 0.51 -9.52
C ALA A 94 11.84 1.85 -8.80
N TRP A 95 13.03 2.08 -8.25
CA TRP A 95 13.41 3.36 -7.65
C TRP A 95 13.46 4.47 -8.69
N LEU A 96 14.13 4.26 -9.83
CA LEU A 96 14.22 5.21 -10.94
C LEU A 96 12.83 5.60 -11.45
N PHE A 97 11.97 4.60 -11.75
CA PHE A 97 10.60 4.85 -12.22
C PHE A 97 9.73 5.57 -11.19
N SER A 98 9.98 5.40 -9.90
CA SER A 98 9.29 6.17 -8.86
C SER A 98 9.56 7.68 -8.96
N TYR A 99 10.70 8.09 -9.53
CA TYR A 99 11.02 9.50 -9.75
C TYR A 99 10.63 9.99 -11.13
N VAL A 100 10.71 9.14 -12.15
CA VAL A 100 10.37 9.50 -13.55
C VAL A 100 8.85 9.60 -13.76
N LEU A 101 8.08 8.74 -13.08
CA LEU A 101 6.61 8.73 -13.15
C LEU A 101 6.02 9.00 -11.76
N PRO A 102 6.16 10.21 -11.22
CA PRO A 102 5.73 10.50 -9.87
C PRO A 102 4.21 10.58 -9.79
N SER A 103 3.58 9.54 -9.31
CA SER A 103 2.18 9.56 -8.83
C SER A 103 2.12 10.00 -7.36
N TRP A 104 2.85 11.10 -7.03
CA TRP A 104 2.87 11.59 -5.65
C TRP A 104 1.50 12.09 -5.22
N GLU A 105 1.06 11.67 -4.05
CA GLU A 105 -0.21 12.11 -3.45
C GLU A 105 -0.28 13.64 -3.34
N ARG A 106 0.84 14.31 -3.13
CA ARG A 106 0.90 15.79 -3.08
C ARG A 106 0.28 16.45 -4.31
N ASN A 107 0.31 15.81 -5.48
CA ASN A 107 -0.27 16.37 -6.70
C ASN A 107 -1.81 16.24 -6.72
N GLN A 108 -2.36 15.24 -6.01
CA GLN A 108 -3.79 14.98 -5.91
C GLN A 108 -4.45 15.73 -4.74
N ILE A 109 -3.71 15.99 -3.66
CA ILE A 109 -4.21 16.64 -2.44
C ILE A 109 -4.91 17.97 -2.71
N PRO A 110 -4.40 18.90 -3.54
CA PRO A 110 -5.10 20.17 -3.80
C PRO A 110 -6.48 19.99 -4.45
N ALA A 111 -6.63 19.00 -5.32
CA ALA A 111 -7.92 18.66 -5.92
C ALA A 111 -8.88 18.04 -4.90
N LEU A 112 -8.39 17.14 -4.05
CA LEU A 112 -9.16 16.51 -2.98
C LEU A 112 -9.60 17.52 -1.92
N VAL A 113 -8.75 18.47 -1.54
CA VAL A 113 -9.10 19.57 -0.64
C VAL A 113 -10.24 20.41 -1.23
N ARG A 114 -10.10 20.83 -2.50
CA ARG A 114 -11.17 21.61 -3.16
C ARG A 114 -12.49 20.84 -3.20
N ARG A 115 -12.46 19.56 -3.61
CA ARG A 115 -13.65 18.70 -3.64
C ARG A 115 -14.29 18.59 -2.25
N SER A 116 -13.50 18.37 -1.21
CA SER A 116 -13.99 18.24 0.16
C SER A 116 -14.62 19.53 0.66
N VAL A 117 -13.99 20.68 0.44
CA VAL A 117 -14.53 21.99 0.84
C VAL A 117 -15.82 22.33 0.07
N GLN A 118 -15.86 22.04 -1.24
CA GLN A 118 -17.08 22.26 -2.05
C GLN A 118 -18.24 21.36 -1.58
N ALA A 119 -17.98 20.08 -1.35
CA ALA A 119 -18.99 19.14 -0.87
C ALA A 119 -19.53 19.55 0.51
N GLN A 120 -18.67 19.98 1.43
CA GLN A 120 -19.06 20.48 2.76
C GLN A 120 -19.88 21.76 2.66
N SER A 121 -19.50 22.70 1.79
CA SER A 121 -20.24 23.95 1.60
C SER A 121 -21.64 23.68 1.01
N GLN A 122 -21.76 22.76 0.07
CA GLN A 122 -23.04 22.34 -0.49
C GLN A 122 -23.92 21.65 0.57
N HIS A 123 -23.34 20.75 1.36
CA HIS A 123 -24.05 20.10 2.46
C HIS A 123 -24.53 21.12 3.50
N ALA A 124 -23.69 22.09 3.88
CA ALA A 124 -24.06 23.14 4.82
C ALA A 124 -25.21 24.03 4.28
N ARG A 125 -25.15 24.44 3.02
CA ARG A 125 -26.22 25.22 2.38
C ARG A 125 -27.56 24.48 2.41
N LEU A 126 -27.55 23.19 2.03
CA LEU A 126 -28.77 22.39 2.04
C LEU A 126 -29.27 22.10 3.46
N ALA A 127 -28.38 21.94 4.43
CA ALA A 127 -28.76 21.79 5.84
C ALA A 127 -29.43 23.06 6.38
N LEU A 128 -28.91 24.24 6.02
CA LEU A 128 -29.51 25.53 6.43
C LEU A 128 -30.85 25.81 5.71
N ALA A 129 -30.95 25.41 4.42
CA ALA A 129 -32.23 25.57 3.69
C ALA A 129 -33.34 24.70 4.26
N LEU A 130 -33.04 23.58 4.90
CA LEU A 130 -34.06 22.75 5.60
C LEU A 130 -34.58 23.36 6.88
N LEU A 131 -34.01 24.49 7.37
CA LEU A 131 -34.55 25.27 8.48
C LEU A 131 -35.76 26.09 8.04
N GLU A 132 -35.99 26.30 6.75
CA GLU A 132 -37.16 26.97 6.20
C GLU A 132 -38.34 25.98 6.07
N PRO A 133 -39.54 26.32 6.64
CA PRO A 133 -40.65 25.35 6.72
C PRO A 133 -41.21 24.86 5.38
N ALA A 134 -40.82 25.47 4.26
CA ALA A 134 -41.34 25.17 2.93
C ALA A 134 -40.58 24.10 2.16
N GLN A 135 -39.43 23.58 2.65
CA GLN A 135 -38.60 22.64 1.88
C GLN A 135 -38.62 21.23 2.48
N THR A 136 -39.30 20.31 1.78
CA THR A 136 -39.41 18.89 2.14
C THR A 136 -38.37 18.01 1.43
N ALA A 137 -37.38 18.58 0.74
CA ALA A 137 -36.46 17.83 -0.11
C ALA A 137 -35.33 17.16 0.71
N ASP A 138 -35.61 16.00 1.30
CA ASP A 138 -34.64 15.21 2.08
C ASP A 138 -33.56 14.52 1.21
N VAL A 139 -33.88 14.17 -0.03
CA VAL A 139 -32.96 13.43 -0.94
C VAL A 139 -31.73 14.24 -1.33
N PRO A 140 -31.80 15.50 -1.81
CA PRO A 140 -30.63 16.32 -2.13
C PRO A 140 -29.69 16.51 -0.94
N TRP A 141 -30.24 16.70 0.28
CA TRP A 141 -29.46 16.81 1.49
C TRP A 141 -28.71 15.52 1.83
N ARG A 142 -29.35 14.35 1.71
CA ARG A 142 -28.69 13.05 1.96
C ARG A 142 -27.56 12.81 0.99
N LEU A 143 -27.74 13.14 -0.28
CA LEU A 143 -26.69 13.02 -1.31
C LEU A 143 -25.52 13.94 -1.01
N ALA A 144 -25.78 15.22 -0.68
CA ALA A 144 -24.74 16.17 -0.34
C ALA A 144 -23.99 15.76 0.94
N ARG A 145 -24.70 15.23 1.95
CA ARG A 145 -24.08 14.67 3.15
C ARG A 145 -23.14 13.52 2.80
N ARG A 146 -23.59 12.57 1.99
CA ARG A 146 -22.78 11.43 1.57
C ARG A 146 -21.52 11.89 0.83
N GLU A 147 -21.66 12.81 -0.14
CA GLU A 147 -20.51 13.35 -0.88
C GLU A 147 -19.52 14.08 0.04
N ALA A 148 -20.01 14.81 1.05
CA ALA A 148 -19.16 15.47 2.02
C ALA A 148 -18.33 14.48 2.85
N TYR A 149 -18.93 13.38 3.31
CA TYR A 149 -18.19 12.32 4.03
C TYR A 149 -17.24 11.54 3.10
N ASP A 150 -17.67 11.19 1.89
CA ASP A 150 -16.87 10.42 0.92
C ASP A 150 -15.63 11.23 0.48
N SER A 151 -15.81 12.52 0.18
CA SER A 151 -14.71 13.43 -0.20
C SER A 151 -13.71 13.66 0.94
N LEU A 152 -14.19 13.77 2.18
CA LEU A 152 -13.34 13.91 3.36
C LEU A 152 -12.57 12.61 3.65
N SER A 153 -13.23 11.46 3.50
CA SER A 153 -12.58 10.15 3.62
C SER A 153 -11.48 9.96 2.57
N ALA A 154 -11.74 10.35 1.30
CA ALA A 154 -10.74 10.30 0.24
C ALA A 154 -9.52 11.19 0.55
N LEU A 155 -9.75 12.41 1.08
CA LEU A 155 -8.67 13.30 1.52
C LEU A 155 -7.87 12.70 2.68
N THR A 156 -8.54 12.09 3.66
CA THR A 156 -7.88 11.44 4.80
C THR A 156 -7.02 10.28 4.36
N GLN A 157 -7.53 9.41 3.47
CA GLN A 157 -6.77 8.30 2.92
C GLN A 157 -5.56 8.77 2.10
N ALA A 158 -5.71 9.82 1.28
CA ALA A 158 -4.61 10.40 0.53
C ALA A 158 -3.54 10.96 1.48
N THR A 159 -3.92 11.68 2.53
CA THR A 159 -3.00 12.19 3.56
C THR A 159 -2.24 11.05 4.25
N GLN A 160 -2.91 9.95 4.60
CA GLN A 160 -2.25 8.79 5.19
C GLN A 160 -1.26 8.13 4.23
N ARG A 161 -1.59 8.04 2.93
CA ARG A 161 -0.65 7.48 1.93
C ARG A 161 0.61 8.33 1.79
N THR A 162 0.56 9.65 2.00
CA THR A 162 1.75 10.51 1.98
C THR A 162 2.76 10.16 3.07
N LEU A 163 2.34 9.53 4.17
CA LEU A 163 3.26 9.08 5.23
C LEU A 163 4.22 7.99 4.75
N ALA A 164 3.85 7.24 3.71
CA ALA A 164 4.71 6.26 3.07
C ALA A 164 5.66 6.86 2.01
N GLU A 165 5.50 8.14 1.68
CA GLU A 165 6.35 8.85 0.73
C GLU A 165 7.62 9.41 1.39
N PRO A 166 8.70 9.68 0.62
CA PRO A 166 9.89 10.35 1.14
C PRO A 166 9.55 11.75 1.71
N ARG A 167 10.20 12.12 2.81
CA ARG A 167 9.93 13.40 3.51
C ARG A 167 10.02 14.64 2.61
N GLN A 168 10.93 14.61 1.62
CA GLN A 168 11.18 15.73 0.69
C GLN A 168 10.00 16.06 -0.22
N VAL A 169 9.12 15.09 -0.49
CA VAL A 169 7.98 15.25 -1.40
C VAL A 169 6.63 15.32 -0.66
N ARG A 170 6.62 15.16 0.66
CA ARG A 170 5.40 15.22 1.47
C ARG A 170 4.82 16.63 1.48
N PRO A 171 3.50 16.77 1.36
CA PRO A 171 2.82 18.03 1.63
C PRO A 171 2.93 18.40 3.12
N PRO A 172 2.67 19.64 3.50
CA PRO A 172 2.60 20.05 4.89
C PRO A 172 1.43 19.33 5.58
N LEU A 173 1.73 18.39 6.48
CA LEU A 173 0.72 17.54 7.12
C LEU A 173 -0.13 18.30 8.14
N GLN A 174 0.50 19.17 8.93
CA GLN A 174 -0.17 19.91 10.02
C GLN A 174 -1.42 20.69 9.57
N PRO A 175 -1.38 21.49 8.47
CA PRO A 175 -2.59 22.16 7.96
C PRO A 175 -3.65 21.18 7.45
N LEU A 176 -3.25 20.04 6.86
CA LEU A 176 -4.18 19.03 6.35
C LEU A 176 -4.91 18.33 7.50
N GLU A 177 -4.21 17.96 8.56
CA GLU A 177 -4.79 17.37 9.77
C GLU A 177 -5.74 18.33 10.47
N ALA A 178 -5.34 19.61 10.60
CA ALA A 178 -6.21 20.64 11.15
C ALA A 178 -7.48 20.85 10.31
N LEU A 179 -7.35 20.86 8.98
CA LEU A 179 -8.50 20.95 8.07
C LEU A 179 -9.43 19.75 8.26
N GLN A 180 -8.90 18.54 8.31
CA GLN A 180 -9.68 17.32 8.49
C GLN A 180 -10.42 17.32 9.83
N ALA A 181 -9.74 17.66 10.92
CA ALA A 181 -10.34 17.74 12.24
C ALA A 181 -11.52 18.72 12.28
N ARG A 182 -11.33 19.94 11.75
CA ARG A 182 -12.40 20.95 11.64
C ARG A 182 -13.55 20.49 10.74
N SER A 183 -13.25 19.80 9.64
CA SER A 183 -14.25 19.25 8.73
C SER A 183 -15.10 18.20 9.41
N TYR A 184 -14.52 17.28 10.17
CA TYR A 184 -15.28 16.31 10.96
C TYR A 184 -16.17 16.97 12.01
N GLN A 185 -15.67 17.99 12.69
CA GLN A 185 -16.45 18.77 13.67
C GLN A 185 -17.65 19.44 13.00
N LEU A 186 -17.45 20.12 11.85
CA LEU A 186 -18.51 20.76 11.09
C LEU A 186 -19.60 19.74 10.67
N LEU A 187 -19.20 18.60 10.11
CA LEU A 187 -20.16 17.57 9.69
C LEU A 187 -20.94 16.99 10.86
N ALA A 188 -20.29 16.81 12.02
CA ALA A 188 -20.95 16.36 13.23
C ALA A 188 -22.00 17.39 13.73
N GLN A 189 -21.63 18.68 13.75
CA GLN A 189 -22.53 19.76 14.16
C GLN A 189 -23.74 19.89 13.23
N LEU A 190 -23.52 19.88 11.89
CA LEU A 190 -24.61 19.92 10.92
C LEU A 190 -25.57 18.72 11.05
N THR A 191 -25.03 17.55 11.37
CA THR A 191 -25.86 16.35 11.59
C THR A 191 -26.65 16.45 12.89
N ALA A 192 -26.03 16.93 13.98
CA ALA A 192 -26.69 17.12 15.27
C ALA A 192 -27.80 18.17 15.19
N THR A 193 -27.57 19.30 14.50
CA THR A 193 -28.58 20.35 14.33
C THR A 193 -29.84 19.80 13.65
N LYS A 194 -29.68 18.98 12.61
CA LYS A 194 -30.84 18.34 11.95
C LYS A 194 -31.62 17.41 12.89
N SER A 195 -30.91 16.63 13.73
CA SER A 195 -31.58 15.70 14.65
C SER A 195 -32.36 16.39 15.79
N LEU A 196 -32.09 17.67 16.04
CA LEU A 196 -32.82 18.48 17.03
C LEU A 196 -34.06 19.15 16.43
N LEU A 197 -34.18 19.17 15.10
CA LEU A 197 -35.29 19.81 14.37
C LEU A 197 -36.35 18.81 13.88
N LEU A 198 -36.10 17.51 14.05
CA LEU A 198 -37.02 16.42 13.79
C LEU A 198 -37.63 15.88 15.08
#